data_42ed1dd45c591596d5545c6da072de90
#
_entry.id   42ed1dd45c591596d5545c6da072de90
#
_cell.length_a   1.000
_cell.length_b   1.000
_cell.length_c   1.000
_cell.angle_alpha   90.00
_cell.angle_beta   90.00
_cell.angle_gamma   90.00
#
_symmetry.space_group_name_H-M   'P 1'
#
loop_
_entity.id
_entity.type
_entity.pdbx_description
1 polymer ?
#
loop_
_entity_poly.entity_id
_entity_poly.type
_entity_poly.pdbx_seq_one_letter_code
_entity_poly.pdbx_strand_id
1 'polypeptide(L)'
;LDSQNRLFVADRTNNRIQIFDQDGTLLHSWTQFGRPSGLAIDQDDILYVADSESRDNDGGYGHNPEVRRGIRIGSAVDGTVTRFIPDPAERGGTSGAEGVAVDTDGNVYGAEVGPRDLKKYIPRPRAQ
;
A
#
# COMPACT_ATOMS: atom_id res chain seq x y z
N LEU A 1 -2.99 5.99 11.96
CA LEU A 1 -2.64 5.33 13.23
C LEU A 1 -3.28 3.95 13.26
N ASP A 2 -2.65 3.01 13.94
CA ASP A 2 -3.23 1.70 14.29
C ASP A 2 -3.95 1.75 15.66
N SER A 3 -4.47 0.60 16.13
CA SER A 3 -5.17 0.50 17.42
C SER A 3 -4.28 0.78 18.64
N GLN A 4 -2.96 0.71 18.48
CA GLN A 4 -1.97 1.04 19.51
C GLN A 4 -1.48 2.49 19.43
N ASN A 5 -2.13 3.32 18.60
CA ASN A 5 -1.75 4.72 18.33
C ASN A 5 -0.33 4.87 17.77
N ARG A 6 0.18 3.87 17.05
CA ARG A 6 1.44 4.00 16.31
C ARG A 6 1.19 4.75 15.00
N LEU A 7 2.11 5.64 14.65
CA LEU A 7 2.05 6.44 13.44
C LEU A 7 2.75 5.71 12.29
N PHE A 8 2.02 5.47 11.20
CA PHE A 8 2.55 4.86 9.98
C PHE A 8 2.83 5.95 8.95
N VAL A 9 4.06 6.03 8.47
CA VAL A 9 4.53 7.05 7.52
C VAL A 9 4.97 6.38 6.22
N ALA A 10 4.34 6.78 5.13
CA ALA A 10 4.76 6.38 3.78
C ALA A 10 6.02 7.17 3.38
N ASP A 11 7.18 6.58 3.57
CA ASP A 11 8.47 7.13 3.12
C ASP A 11 8.73 6.65 1.68
N ARG A 12 7.96 7.24 0.76
CA ARG A 12 7.84 6.80 -0.64
C ARG A 12 9.18 6.73 -1.35
N THR A 13 9.94 7.79 -1.31
CA THR A 13 11.22 7.88 -2.03
C THR A 13 12.23 6.83 -1.56
N ASN A 14 12.13 6.39 -0.32
CA ASN A 14 12.99 5.35 0.25
C ASN A 14 12.35 3.95 0.19
N ASN A 15 11.23 3.78 -0.51
CA ASN A 15 10.56 2.48 -0.70
C ASN A 15 10.26 1.76 0.62
N ARG A 16 9.75 2.48 1.62
CA ARG A 16 9.50 1.91 2.94
C ARG A 16 8.34 2.58 3.66
N ILE A 17 7.82 1.87 4.65
CA ILE A 17 6.95 2.44 5.69
C ILE A 17 7.77 2.54 6.96
N GLN A 18 7.75 3.69 7.61
CA GLN A 18 8.32 3.86 8.94
C GLN A 18 7.20 3.96 9.98
N ILE A 19 7.38 3.32 11.11
CA ILE A 19 6.41 3.26 12.19
C ILE A 19 7.02 3.90 13.43
N PHE A 20 6.32 4.89 13.95
CA PHE A 20 6.75 5.68 15.11
C PHE A 20 5.74 5.56 16.24
N ASP A 21 6.21 5.71 17.46
CA ASP A 21 5.34 6.06 18.58
C ASP A 21 4.94 7.55 18.52
N GLN A 22 4.07 7.98 19.44
CA GLN A 22 3.59 9.37 19.45
C GLN A 22 4.64 10.37 19.98
N ASP A 23 5.73 9.90 20.56
CA ASP A 23 6.86 10.74 20.95
C ASP A 23 7.88 10.94 19.81
N GLY A 24 7.62 10.31 18.66
CA GLY A 24 8.49 10.41 17.49
C GLY A 24 9.64 9.40 17.48
N THR A 25 9.61 8.41 18.35
CA THR A 25 10.62 7.33 18.34
C THR A 25 10.32 6.34 17.23
N LEU A 26 11.29 6.06 16.37
CA LEU A 26 11.18 5.05 15.33
C LEU A 26 11.13 3.64 15.95
N LEU A 27 10.04 2.91 15.68
CA LEU A 27 9.82 1.55 16.16
C LEU A 27 10.19 0.49 15.12
N HIS A 28 9.76 0.69 13.88
CA HIS A 28 9.95 -0.26 12.77
C HIS A 28 10.17 0.47 11.45
N SER A 29 10.85 -0.22 10.52
CA SER A 29 10.99 0.19 9.14
C SER A 29 10.69 -1.03 8.24
N TRP A 30 9.66 -0.94 7.38
CA TRP A 30 9.17 -2.04 6.55
C TRP A 30 9.32 -1.74 5.08
N THR A 31 9.97 -2.64 4.34
CA THR A 31 10.18 -2.53 2.89
C THR A 31 9.28 -3.47 2.08
N GLN A 32 8.61 -4.42 2.71
CA GLN A 32 7.81 -5.46 2.05
C GLN A 32 6.50 -4.96 1.42
N PHE A 33 6.11 -3.72 1.68
CA PHE A 33 4.90 -3.12 1.10
C PHE A 33 5.13 -2.35 -0.20
N GLY A 34 6.34 -2.38 -0.75
CA GLY A 34 6.69 -1.70 -2.00
C GLY A 34 7.03 -0.22 -1.80
N ARG A 35 6.67 0.62 -2.78
CA ARG A 35 6.87 2.07 -2.78
C ARG A 35 5.58 2.78 -2.36
N PRO A 36 5.39 3.03 -1.06
CA PRO A 36 4.09 3.43 -0.53
C PRO A 36 3.75 4.87 -0.89
N SER A 37 2.61 5.09 -1.56
CA SER A 37 2.06 6.42 -1.83
C SER A 37 0.85 6.74 -0.95
N GLY A 38 0.02 5.75 -0.65
CA GLY A 38 -1.15 5.90 0.21
C GLY A 38 -1.27 4.74 1.20
N LEU A 39 -1.74 5.06 2.41
CA LEU A 39 -1.93 4.10 3.49
C LEU A 39 -3.35 4.22 4.05
N ALA A 40 -3.97 3.08 4.36
CA ALA A 40 -5.16 2.99 5.19
C ALA A 40 -5.01 1.85 6.18
N ILE A 41 -5.53 2.01 7.38
CA ILE A 41 -5.58 0.97 8.41
C ILE A 41 -7.02 0.89 8.88
N ASP A 42 -7.59 -0.32 8.88
CA ASP A 42 -8.95 -0.54 9.36
C ASP A 42 -9.00 -0.84 10.88
N GLN A 43 -10.21 -1.04 11.38
CA GLN A 43 -10.46 -1.28 12.80
C GLN A 43 -9.87 -2.61 13.32
N ASP A 44 -9.51 -3.53 12.42
CA ASP A 44 -8.90 -4.83 12.73
C ASP A 44 -7.38 -4.82 12.57
N ASP A 45 -6.77 -3.62 12.47
CA ASP A 45 -5.34 -3.42 12.21
C ASP A 45 -4.86 -4.10 10.91
N ILE A 46 -5.72 -4.13 9.90
CA ILE A 46 -5.31 -4.49 8.54
C ILE A 46 -4.78 -3.23 7.84
N LEU A 47 -3.57 -3.34 7.32
CA LEU A 47 -2.88 -2.27 6.60
C LEU A 47 -3.07 -2.46 5.09
N TYR A 48 -3.51 -1.40 4.42
CA TYR A 48 -3.67 -1.29 2.97
C TYR A 48 -2.68 -0.27 2.44
N VAL A 49 -1.85 -0.66 1.47
CA VAL A 49 -0.76 0.17 0.95
C VAL A 49 -0.84 0.26 -0.56
N ALA A 50 -1.02 1.47 -1.07
CA ALA A 50 -0.97 1.74 -2.50
C ALA A 50 0.47 1.98 -2.96
N ASP A 51 0.86 1.33 -4.05
CA ASP A 51 2.12 1.51 -4.76
C ASP A 51 1.82 1.77 -6.23
N SER A 52 1.91 3.03 -6.64
CA SER A 52 1.63 3.47 -8.02
C SER A 52 2.88 3.58 -8.88
N GLU A 53 4.07 3.44 -8.31
CA GLU A 53 5.29 3.93 -8.95
C GLU A 53 6.43 2.92 -9.08
N SER A 54 6.40 1.80 -8.34
CA SER A 54 7.49 0.81 -8.41
C SER A 54 7.80 0.40 -9.85
N ARG A 55 9.07 0.48 -10.23
CA ARG A 55 9.57 0.17 -11.57
C ARG A 55 10.89 -0.59 -11.50
N ASP A 56 11.05 -1.51 -12.42
CA ASP A 56 12.32 -2.13 -12.72
C ASP A 56 13.01 -1.33 -13.82
N ASN A 57 13.83 -0.38 -13.42
CA ASN A 57 14.57 0.52 -14.30
C ASN A 57 16.00 0.73 -13.81
N ASP A 58 16.78 1.51 -14.54
CA ASP A 58 18.21 1.73 -14.29
C ASP A 58 18.53 2.72 -13.14
N GLY A 59 17.64 2.82 -12.13
CA GLY A 59 17.85 3.67 -10.95
C GLY A 59 17.21 5.05 -11.04
N GLY A 60 16.35 5.29 -12.02
CA GLY A 60 15.56 6.51 -12.14
C GLY A 60 14.37 6.57 -11.19
N TYR A 61 13.49 7.51 -11.44
CA TYR A 61 12.29 7.71 -10.65
C TYR A 61 11.45 6.43 -10.53
N GLY A 62 11.04 6.10 -9.33
CA GLY A 62 10.26 4.90 -9.03
C GLY A 62 11.09 3.61 -8.97
N HIS A 63 12.42 3.68 -9.05
CA HIS A 63 13.28 2.50 -8.99
C HIS A 63 13.01 1.66 -7.74
N ASN A 64 12.51 0.47 -7.96
CA ASN A 64 12.23 -0.54 -6.95
C ASN A 64 12.14 -1.90 -7.65
N PRO A 65 13.29 -2.47 -8.04
CA PRO A 65 13.33 -3.64 -8.91
C PRO A 65 12.67 -4.84 -8.25
N GLU A 66 12.10 -5.70 -9.09
CA GLU A 66 11.38 -6.92 -8.70
C GLU A 66 10.08 -6.68 -7.90
N VAL A 67 9.69 -5.41 -7.68
CA VAL A 67 8.45 -5.06 -6.97
C VAL A 67 7.40 -4.58 -7.97
N ARG A 68 6.24 -5.25 -7.98
CA ARG A 68 5.11 -4.89 -8.83
C ARG A 68 4.26 -3.80 -8.19
N ARG A 69 3.74 -2.88 -9.01
CA ARG A 69 2.76 -1.88 -8.60
C ARG A 69 1.42 -2.52 -8.26
N GLY A 70 0.69 -1.91 -7.35
CA GLY A 70 -0.63 -2.36 -6.93
C GLY A 70 -0.91 -2.02 -5.48
N ILE A 71 -1.86 -2.71 -4.87
CA ILE A 71 -2.23 -2.52 -3.47
C ILE A 71 -1.84 -3.77 -2.69
N ARG A 72 -0.96 -3.61 -1.69
CA ARG A 72 -0.61 -4.66 -0.75
C ARG A 72 -1.45 -4.54 0.49
N ILE A 73 -1.93 -5.68 0.97
CA ILE A 73 -2.77 -5.78 2.16
C ILE A 73 -2.07 -6.71 3.15
N GLY A 74 -1.97 -6.30 4.39
CA GLY A 74 -1.30 -7.08 5.41
C GLY A 74 -1.63 -6.65 6.82
N SER A 75 -0.85 -7.13 7.77
CA SER A 75 -1.03 -6.83 9.20
C SER A 75 -0.29 -5.54 9.56
N ALA A 76 -1.00 -4.60 10.17
CA ALA A 76 -0.36 -3.44 10.81
C ALA A 76 0.40 -3.83 12.09
N VAL A 77 0.09 -4.98 12.68
CA VAL A 77 0.73 -5.44 13.93
C VAL A 77 2.16 -5.88 13.69
N ASP A 78 2.40 -6.73 12.68
CA ASP A 78 3.70 -7.37 12.45
C ASP A 78 4.28 -7.18 11.04
N GLY A 79 3.55 -6.53 10.13
CA GLY A 79 4.00 -6.26 8.77
C GLY A 79 3.89 -7.45 7.80
N THR A 80 3.22 -8.53 8.17
CA THR A 80 2.99 -9.66 7.27
C THR A 80 2.09 -9.25 6.11
N VAL A 81 2.58 -9.36 4.88
CA VAL A 81 1.76 -9.14 3.65
C VAL A 81 0.98 -10.41 3.35
N THR A 82 -0.35 -10.31 3.27
CA THR A 82 -1.25 -11.44 3.11
C THR A 82 -1.96 -11.48 1.76
N ARG A 83 -2.14 -10.32 1.10
CA ARG A 83 -2.84 -10.21 -0.19
C ARG A 83 -2.21 -9.11 -1.05
N PHE A 84 -2.40 -9.25 -2.35
CA PHE A 84 -1.95 -8.29 -3.34
C PHE A 84 -3.02 -8.09 -4.43
N ILE A 85 -3.35 -6.85 -4.71
CA ILE A 85 -4.18 -6.44 -5.84
C ILE A 85 -3.24 -5.80 -6.85
N PRO A 86 -2.96 -6.46 -8.00
CA PRO A 86 -2.05 -5.90 -8.99
C PRO A 86 -2.63 -4.64 -9.64
N ASP A 87 -1.76 -3.75 -10.10
CA ASP A 87 -2.15 -2.62 -10.96
C ASP A 87 -2.85 -3.16 -12.22
N PRO A 88 -4.09 -2.71 -12.53
CA PRO A 88 -4.81 -3.16 -13.72
C PRO A 88 -4.08 -2.86 -15.03
N ALA A 89 -3.25 -1.84 -15.07
CA ALA A 89 -2.44 -1.48 -16.23
C ALA A 89 -1.03 -2.05 -16.13
N GLU A 90 -0.89 -3.36 -16.16
CA GLU A 90 0.37 -4.09 -15.94
C GLU A 90 1.56 -3.67 -16.81
N ARG A 91 1.36 -2.95 -17.89
CA ARG A 91 2.43 -2.54 -18.83
C ARG A 91 2.22 -1.11 -19.34
N GLY A 92 3.22 -0.28 -19.14
CA GLY A 92 3.40 0.96 -19.91
C GLY A 92 2.55 2.15 -19.50
N GLY A 93 2.10 2.25 -18.27
CA GLY A 93 1.35 3.40 -17.77
C GLY A 93 1.77 3.84 -16.36
N THR A 94 1.27 4.98 -15.94
CA THR A 94 1.41 5.53 -14.58
C THR A 94 0.14 5.29 -13.76
N SER A 95 -0.53 4.16 -13.95
CA SER A 95 -1.93 3.98 -13.54
C SER A 95 -2.14 3.14 -12.30
N GLY A 96 -1.14 2.96 -11.45
CA GLY A 96 -1.35 2.37 -10.15
C GLY A 96 -2.14 3.30 -9.23
N ALA A 97 -2.85 2.73 -8.24
CA ALA A 97 -3.51 3.51 -7.21
C ALA A 97 -2.49 4.27 -6.37
N GLU A 98 -2.67 5.59 -6.24
CA GLU A 98 -1.88 6.42 -5.32
C GLU A 98 -2.54 6.54 -3.95
N GLY A 99 -3.87 6.68 -3.92
CA GLY A 99 -4.65 6.66 -2.71
C GLY A 99 -5.35 5.32 -2.50
N VAL A 100 -5.56 4.94 -1.26
CA VAL A 100 -6.28 3.73 -0.89
C VAL A 100 -7.20 4.01 0.29
N ALA A 101 -8.39 3.42 0.25
CA ALA A 101 -9.34 3.40 1.36
C ALA A 101 -10.01 2.03 1.44
N VAL A 102 -10.60 1.74 2.58
CA VAL A 102 -11.37 0.51 2.82
C VAL A 102 -12.67 0.86 3.53
N ASP A 103 -13.76 0.22 3.14
CA ASP A 103 -15.04 0.35 3.83
C ASP A 103 -15.26 -0.76 4.88
N THR A 104 -16.35 -0.66 5.63
CA THR A 104 -16.68 -1.62 6.69
C THR A 104 -17.01 -3.03 6.18
N ASP A 105 -17.33 -3.17 4.89
CA ASP A 105 -17.55 -4.46 4.24
C ASP A 105 -16.24 -5.08 3.70
N GLY A 106 -15.11 -4.38 3.87
CA GLY A 106 -13.80 -4.82 3.40
C GLY A 106 -13.56 -4.55 1.91
N ASN A 107 -14.40 -3.75 1.25
CA ASN A 107 -14.13 -3.32 -0.12
C ASN A 107 -12.98 -2.32 -0.13
N VAL A 108 -12.05 -2.53 -1.05
CA VAL A 108 -10.86 -1.66 -1.20
C VAL A 108 -11.07 -0.70 -2.35
N TYR A 109 -10.77 0.56 -2.13
CA TYR A 109 -10.87 1.61 -3.14
C TYR A 109 -9.48 2.11 -3.49
N GLY A 110 -9.14 2.11 -4.77
CA GLY A 110 -7.88 2.62 -5.31
C GLY A 110 -8.12 3.87 -6.16
N ALA A 111 -7.53 4.99 -5.78
CA ALA A 111 -7.61 6.24 -6.53
C ALA A 111 -6.42 6.37 -7.46
N GLU A 112 -6.67 6.37 -8.77
CA GLU A 112 -5.66 6.37 -9.82
C GLU A 112 -5.49 7.78 -10.42
N VAL A 113 -4.27 8.32 -10.38
CA VAL A 113 -3.99 9.69 -10.87
C VAL A 113 -3.89 9.72 -12.39
N GLY A 114 -3.13 8.82 -13.00
CA GLY A 114 -2.94 8.80 -14.46
C GLY A 114 -4.25 8.67 -15.23
N PRO A 115 -5.05 7.63 -15.01
CA PRO A 115 -6.35 7.45 -15.64
C PRO A 115 -7.43 8.42 -15.14
N ARG A 116 -7.21 9.08 -14.01
CA ARG A 116 -8.22 9.91 -13.31
C ARG A 116 -9.45 9.08 -12.97
N ASP A 117 -9.25 7.95 -12.33
CA ASP A 117 -10.24 6.92 -12.08
C ASP A 117 -10.26 6.49 -10.61
N LEU A 118 -11.37 5.92 -10.20
CA LEU A 118 -11.55 5.29 -8.89
C LEU A 118 -12.02 3.86 -9.10
N LYS A 119 -11.24 2.90 -8.64
CA LYS A 119 -11.60 1.48 -8.73
C LYS A 119 -12.01 0.93 -7.36
N LYS A 120 -13.08 0.15 -7.37
CA LYS A 120 -13.55 -0.61 -6.21
C LYS A 120 -13.22 -2.09 -6.43
N TYR A 121 -12.53 -2.67 -5.47
CA TYR A 121 -12.18 -4.09 -5.43
C TYR A 121 -13.02 -4.77 -4.34
N ILE A 122 -13.83 -5.74 -4.74
CA ILE A 122 -14.72 -6.48 -3.84
C ILE A 122 -14.04 -7.80 -3.46
N PRO A 123 -13.89 -8.10 -2.16
CA PRO A 123 -13.34 -9.38 -1.74
C PRO A 123 -14.19 -10.53 -2.26
N ARG A 124 -13.55 -11.55 -2.84
CA ARG A 124 -14.27 -12.79 -3.17
C ARG A 124 -14.47 -13.61 -1.90
N PRO A 125 -15.67 -14.20 -1.70
CA PRO A 125 -15.84 -15.18 -0.64
C PRO A 125 -14.78 -16.29 -0.80
N ARG A 126 -14.18 -16.73 0.31
CA ARG A 126 -13.31 -17.90 0.26
C ARG A 126 -14.16 -19.08 -0.21
N ALA A 127 -13.68 -19.82 -1.21
CA ALA A 127 -14.28 -21.09 -1.58
C ALA A 127 -14.26 -22.00 -0.34
N GLN A 128 -15.43 -22.55 -0.02
CA GLN A 128 -15.56 -23.54 1.05
C GLN A 128 -15.03 -24.90 0.60
#